data_e29bc9db71e37c9f2850c2184a5d8cd5
#
_entry.id   e29bc9db71e37c9f2850c2184a5d8cd5
#
_cell.length_a   1.000
_cell.length_b   1.000
_cell.length_c   1.000
_cell.angle_alpha   90.00
_cell.angle_beta   90.00
_cell.angle_gamma   90.00
#
_symmetry.space_group_name_H-M   'P 1'
#
loop_
_entity.id
_entity.type
_entity.pdbx_description
1 polymer ?
#
loop_
_entity_poly.entity_id
_entity_poly.type
_entity_poly.pdbx_seq_one_letter_code
_entity_poly.pdbx_strand_id
1 'polypeptide(L)'
;MSATAHFARRFRFLTLLRGSLMLGALYDLGFAVLMVAAPGVPARLFNLPLPPLPRGAFYLWVMAVLLAMLACVYYLAARDTRRYSGLVVIAICGRIAGGLAMAGLALRGPDLDGLWPLAAGDLAFGIAHFVLWWPLRT
;
A
#
# COMPACT_ATOMS: atom_id res chain seq x y z
N MET A 1 27.44 -22.92 5.11
CA MET A 1 26.80 -21.84 5.92
C MET A 1 26.30 -22.48 7.21
N SER A 2 26.60 -21.90 8.39
CA SER A 2 26.16 -22.46 9.67
C SER A 2 24.65 -22.26 9.88
N ALA A 3 24.00 -23.16 10.60
CA ALA A 3 22.56 -23.07 10.94
C ALA A 3 22.19 -21.74 11.60
N THR A 4 23.10 -21.19 12.42
CA THR A 4 22.97 -19.88 13.07
C THR A 4 22.88 -18.72 12.09
N ALA A 5 23.68 -18.72 11.02
CA ALA A 5 23.64 -17.69 9.98
C ALA A 5 22.31 -17.71 9.19
N HIS A 6 21.79 -18.91 8.91
CA HIS A 6 20.49 -19.07 8.24
C HIS A 6 19.33 -18.55 9.09
N PHE A 7 19.32 -18.87 10.38
CA PHE A 7 18.31 -18.39 11.33
C PHE A 7 18.31 -16.87 11.47
N ALA A 8 19.51 -16.28 11.67
CA ALA A 8 19.65 -14.82 11.78
C ALA A 8 19.16 -14.09 10.52
N ARG A 9 19.43 -14.64 9.32
CA ARG A 9 18.95 -14.08 8.06
C ARG A 9 17.42 -14.10 7.97
N ARG A 10 16.76 -15.22 8.27
CA ARG A 10 15.29 -15.33 8.26
C ARG A 10 14.65 -14.36 9.24
N PHE A 11 15.22 -14.21 10.43
CA PHE A 11 14.72 -13.27 11.44
C PHE A 11 14.76 -11.82 10.94
N ARG A 12 15.85 -11.41 10.30
CA ARG A 12 15.96 -10.06 9.71
C ARG A 12 14.90 -9.82 8.61
N PHE A 13 14.70 -10.77 7.69
CA PHE A 13 13.67 -10.64 6.65
C PHE A 13 12.28 -10.53 7.25
N LEU A 14 11.96 -11.32 8.28
CA LEU A 14 10.67 -11.27 8.96
C LEU A 14 10.43 -9.91 9.63
N THR A 15 11.43 -9.37 10.32
CA THR A 15 11.34 -8.06 10.98
C THR A 15 11.14 -6.94 9.97
N LEU A 16 11.92 -6.94 8.88
CA LEU A 16 11.78 -5.95 7.82
C LEU A 16 10.44 -6.04 7.11
N LEU A 17 9.95 -7.25 6.82
CA LEU A 17 8.63 -7.44 6.21
C LEU A 17 7.51 -6.91 7.12
N ARG A 18 7.54 -7.23 8.41
CA ARG A 18 6.56 -6.71 9.38
C ARG A 18 6.58 -5.19 9.46
N GLY A 19 7.77 -4.60 9.52
CA GLY A 19 7.94 -3.15 9.53
C GLY A 19 7.39 -2.49 8.25
N SER A 20 7.69 -3.06 7.09
CA SER A 20 7.21 -2.56 5.81
C SER A 20 5.69 -2.68 5.67
N LEU A 21 5.08 -3.81 6.11
CA LEU A 21 3.63 -3.98 6.14
C LEU A 21 2.96 -2.98 7.09
N MET A 22 3.54 -2.75 8.27
CA MET A 22 3.03 -1.77 9.23
C MET A 22 3.08 -0.35 8.66
N LEU A 23 4.18 0.01 7.98
CA LEU A 23 4.30 1.30 7.29
C LEU A 23 3.25 1.45 6.20
N GLY A 24 2.99 0.39 5.42
CA GLY A 24 1.90 0.35 4.44
C GLY A 24 0.52 0.56 5.06
N ALA A 25 0.26 -0.06 6.23
CA ALA A 25 -0.98 0.13 6.97
C ALA A 25 -1.17 1.58 7.41
N LEU A 26 -0.13 2.20 7.97
CA LEU A 26 -0.16 3.60 8.40
C LEU A 26 -0.35 4.56 7.21
N TYR A 27 0.31 4.28 6.09
CA TYR A 27 0.16 5.04 4.86
C TYR A 27 -1.29 5.02 4.37
N ASP A 28 -1.90 3.85 4.21
CA ASP A 28 -3.28 3.72 3.72
C ASP A 28 -4.30 4.33 4.71
N LEU A 29 -4.10 4.13 6.02
CA LEU A 29 -4.97 4.72 7.02
C LEU A 29 -4.86 6.25 7.03
N GLY A 30 -3.64 6.79 6.90
CA GLY A 30 -3.41 8.23 6.79
C GLY A 30 -4.13 8.83 5.58
N PHE A 31 -4.03 8.19 4.41
CA PHE A 31 -4.76 8.61 3.21
C PHE A 31 -6.28 8.51 3.40
N ALA A 32 -6.78 7.42 3.99
CA ALA A 32 -8.20 7.26 4.28
C ALA A 32 -8.75 8.41 5.13
N VAL A 33 -8.02 8.76 6.20
CA VAL A 33 -8.40 9.89 7.06
C VAL A 33 -8.36 11.21 6.30
N LEU A 34 -7.31 11.47 5.53
CA LEU A 34 -7.19 12.72 4.76
C LEU A 34 -8.28 12.86 3.70
N MET A 35 -8.67 11.76 3.03
CA MET A 35 -9.74 11.80 2.03
C MET A 35 -11.10 12.20 2.62
N VAL A 36 -11.35 11.87 3.88
CA VAL A 36 -12.61 12.23 4.56
C VAL A 36 -12.50 13.59 5.23
N ALA A 37 -11.45 13.83 6.02
CA ALA A 37 -11.33 15.00 6.86
C ALA A 37 -10.81 16.25 6.11
N ALA A 38 -9.95 16.06 5.12
CA ALA A 38 -9.30 17.16 4.41
C ALA A 38 -8.95 16.78 2.95
N PRO A 39 -9.95 16.49 2.09
CA PRO A 39 -9.72 15.95 0.73
C PRO A 39 -8.88 16.89 -0.16
N GLY A 40 -8.88 18.18 0.12
CA GLY A 40 -8.04 19.14 -0.58
C GLY A 40 -6.53 18.99 -0.30
N VAL A 41 -6.14 18.29 0.78
CA VAL A 41 -4.72 18.08 1.10
C VAL A 41 -4.08 17.10 0.12
N PRO A 42 -4.55 15.84 -0.02
CA PRO A 42 -3.96 14.92 -1.00
C PRO A 42 -4.12 15.42 -2.43
N ALA A 43 -5.24 16.08 -2.78
CA ALA A 43 -5.44 16.64 -4.10
C ALA A 43 -4.37 17.69 -4.45
N ARG A 44 -4.06 18.62 -3.55
CA ARG A 44 -3.01 19.61 -3.75
C ARG A 44 -1.61 19.00 -3.74
N LEU A 45 -1.35 18.07 -2.82
CA LEU A 45 -0.03 17.44 -2.69
C LEU A 45 0.37 16.66 -3.94
N PHE A 46 -0.59 15.99 -4.57
CA PHE A 46 -0.38 15.18 -5.76
C PHE A 46 -0.92 15.81 -7.05
N ASN A 47 -1.30 17.08 -7.01
CA ASN A 47 -1.88 17.77 -8.16
C ASN A 47 -3.00 16.98 -8.84
N LEU A 48 -3.93 16.44 -8.05
CA LEU A 48 -5.05 15.65 -8.55
C LEU A 48 -6.33 16.47 -8.60
N PRO A 49 -7.19 16.26 -9.62
CA PRO A 49 -8.48 16.92 -9.67
C PRO A 49 -9.35 16.49 -8.50
N LEU A 50 -9.92 17.45 -7.79
CA LEU A 50 -10.96 17.16 -6.80
C LEU A 50 -12.29 16.93 -7.51
N PRO A 51 -12.99 15.83 -7.21
CA PRO A 51 -14.32 15.64 -7.74
C PRO A 51 -15.28 16.71 -7.19
N PRO A 52 -16.20 17.24 -8.01
CA PRO A 52 -17.13 18.28 -7.59
C PRO A 52 -18.01 17.80 -6.43
N LEU A 53 -17.97 18.52 -5.31
CA LEU A 53 -18.84 18.26 -4.16
C LEU A 53 -20.25 18.82 -4.41
N PRO A 54 -21.33 18.19 -3.86
CA PRO A 54 -21.31 17.05 -2.93
C PRO A 54 -21.25 15.67 -3.60
N ARG A 55 -21.49 15.55 -4.91
CA ARG A 55 -21.56 14.24 -5.59
C ARG A 55 -20.25 13.46 -5.54
N GLY A 56 -19.14 14.16 -5.61
CA GLY A 56 -17.80 13.55 -5.51
C GLY A 56 -17.45 13.01 -4.13
N ALA A 57 -18.15 13.46 -3.07
CA ALA A 57 -17.93 12.96 -1.73
C ALA A 57 -18.13 11.44 -1.62
N PHE A 58 -19.10 10.89 -2.35
CA PHE A 58 -19.34 9.45 -2.38
C PHE A 58 -18.08 8.66 -2.77
N TYR A 59 -17.39 9.07 -3.84
CA TYR A 59 -16.17 8.41 -4.29
C TYR A 59 -15.03 8.53 -3.28
N LEU A 60 -14.89 9.68 -2.63
CA LEU A 60 -13.89 9.89 -1.58
C LEU A 60 -14.14 8.98 -0.37
N TRP A 61 -15.38 8.85 0.06
CA TRP A 61 -15.77 7.96 1.16
C TRP A 61 -15.53 6.48 0.81
N VAL A 62 -15.93 6.05 -0.40
CA VAL A 62 -15.68 4.68 -0.86
C VAL A 62 -14.18 4.38 -0.89
N MET A 63 -13.36 5.27 -1.44
CA MET A 63 -11.92 5.11 -1.45
C MET A 63 -11.32 5.08 -0.05
N ALA A 64 -11.78 5.94 0.86
CA ALA A 64 -11.34 5.95 2.24
C ALA A 64 -11.65 4.62 2.96
N VAL A 65 -12.85 4.08 2.76
CA VAL A 65 -13.22 2.76 3.32
C VAL A 65 -12.34 1.65 2.76
N LEU A 66 -12.10 1.63 1.45
CA LEU A 66 -11.22 0.63 0.81
C LEU A 66 -9.78 0.72 1.35
N LEU A 67 -9.23 1.92 1.49
CA LEU A 67 -7.90 2.12 2.07
C LEU A 67 -7.85 1.70 3.55
N ALA A 68 -8.88 1.99 4.33
CA ALA A 68 -8.96 1.54 5.71
C ALA A 68 -9.03 0.01 5.81
N MET A 69 -9.77 -0.66 4.91
CA MET A 69 -9.79 -2.12 4.82
C MET A 69 -8.41 -2.69 4.47
N LEU A 70 -7.70 -2.09 3.49
CA LEU A 70 -6.33 -2.48 3.15
C LEU A 70 -5.38 -2.28 4.33
N ALA A 71 -5.50 -1.17 5.05
CA ALA A 71 -4.72 -0.93 6.27
C ALA A 71 -4.93 -2.05 7.31
N CYS A 72 -6.17 -2.52 7.50
CA CYS A 72 -6.45 -3.68 8.36
C CYS A 72 -5.79 -4.96 7.85
N VAL A 73 -5.83 -5.23 6.54
CA VAL A 73 -5.15 -6.39 5.92
C VAL A 73 -3.66 -6.35 6.20
N TYR A 74 -3.00 -5.21 5.99
CA TYR A 74 -1.57 -5.04 6.25
C TYR A 74 -1.23 -5.17 7.73
N TYR A 75 -2.03 -4.58 8.61
CA TYR A 75 -1.86 -4.71 10.05
C TYR A 75 -1.92 -6.17 10.51
N LEU A 76 -2.93 -6.93 10.09
CA LEU A 76 -3.06 -8.34 10.43
C LEU A 76 -1.90 -9.17 9.88
N ALA A 77 -1.50 -8.93 8.62
CA ALA A 77 -0.36 -9.59 8.00
C ALA A 77 0.96 -9.28 8.73
N ALA A 78 1.15 -8.05 9.19
CA ALA A 78 2.32 -7.65 9.98
C ALA A 78 2.35 -8.30 11.36
N ARG A 79 1.18 -8.45 12.01
CA ARG A 79 1.08 -9.01 13.37
C ARG A 79 1.48 -10.47 13.43
N ASP A 80 1.03 -11.29 12.47
CA ASP A 80 1.44 -12.69 12.35
C ASP A 80 1.54 -13.11 10.88
N THR A 81 2.71 -12.87 10.30
CA THR A 81 3.01 -13.11 8.89
C THR A 81 2.87 -14.59 8.49
N ARG A 82 3.07 -15.53 9.43
CA ARG A 82 2.92 -16.97 9.17
C ARG A 82 1.46 -17.37 9.12
N ARG A 83 0.70 -16.98 10.13
CA ARG A 83 -0.73 -17.28 10.23
C ARG A 83 -1.50 -16.63 9.08
N TYR A 84 -1.13 -15.42 8.72
CA TYR A 84 -1.81 -14.61 7.70
C TYR A 84 -1.01 -14.50 6.40
N SER A 85 -0.29 -15.57 6.02
CA SER A 85 0.53 -15.57 4.80
C SER A 85 -0.28 -15.25 3.53
N GLY A 86 -1.55 -15.66 3.47
CA GLY A 86 -2.47 -15.28 2.38
C GLY A 86 -2.72 -13.77 2.31
N LEU A 87 -2.80 -13.08 3.46
CA LEU A 87 -2.96 -11.63 3.48
C LEU A 87 -1.69 -10.91 3.00
N VAL A 88 -0.50 -11.49 3.23
CA VAL A 88 0.75 -10.95 2.65
C VAL A 88 0.71 -11.02 1.13
N VAL A 89 0.21 -12.11 0.55
CA VAL A 89 0.04 -12.24 -0.91
C VAL A 89 -0.96 -11.22 -1.43
N ILE A 90 -2.10 -11.05 -0.76
CA ILE A 90 -3.10 -10.02 -1.10
C ILE A 90 -2.49 -8.62 -1.04
N ALA A 91 -1.70 -8.33 0.00
CA ALA A 91 -0.99 -7.06 0.14
C ALA A 91 -0.04 -6.79 -1.05
N ILE A 92 0.76 -7.78 -1.44
CA ILE A 92 1.67 -7.68 -2.59
C ILE A 92 0.89 -7.45 -3.89
N CYS A 93 -0.10 -8.31 -4.17
CA CYS A 93 -0.89 -8.22 -5.40
C CYS A 93 -1.67 -6.89 -5.47
N GLY A 94 -2.25 -6.45 -4.35
CA GLY A 94 -3.00 -5.21 -4.27
C GLY A 94 -2.14 -3.99 -4.58
N ARG A 95 -0.92 -3.91 -4.02
CA ARG A 95 0.03 -2.82 -4.29
C ARG A 95 0.49 -2.82 -5.75
N ILE A 96 0.83 -3.98 -6.30
CA ILE A 96 1.27 -4.07 -7.70
C ILE A 96 0.11 -3.69 -8.63
N ALA A 97 -1.07 -4.24 -8.42
CA ALA A 97 -2.25 -3.94 -9.24
C ALA A 97 -2.66 -2.46 -9.13
N GLY A 98 -2.69 -1.90 -7.92
CA GLY A 98 -2.98 -0.49 -7.67
C GLY A 98 -1.97 0.44 -8.36
N GLY A 99 -0.68 0.16 -8.20
CA GLY A 99 0.38 0.93 -8.84
C GLY A 99 0.31 0.87 -10.37
N LEU A 100 0.07 -0.31 -10.95
CA LEU A 100 -0.11 -0.47 -12.40
C LEU A 100 -1.37 0.26 -12.91
N ALA A 101 -2.47 0.19 -12.17
CA ALA A 101 -3.71 0.90 -12.53
C ALA A 101 -3.51 2.42 -12.50
N MET A 102 -2.86 2.96 -11.47
CA MET A 102 -2.56 4.39 -11.37
C MET A 102 -1.59 4.84 -12.48
N ALA A 103 -0.54 4.06 -12.77
CA ALA A 103 0.36 4.33 -13.88
C ALA A 103 -0.38 4.33 -15.23
N GLY A 104 -1.26 3.34 -15.45
CA GLY A 104 -2.08 3.27 -16.66
C GLY A 104 -3.06 4.44 -16.81
N LEU A 105 -3.58 4.98 -15.70
CA LEU A 105 -4.40 6.18 -15.71
C LEU A 105 -3.56 7.43 -15.99
N ALA A 106 -2.39 7.57 -15.36
CA ALA A 106 -1.48 8.69 -15.60
C ALA A 106 -1.05 8.83 -17.06
N LEU A 107 -0.95 7.70 -17.78
CA LEU A 107 -0.65 7.71 -19.22
C LEU A 107 -1.78 8.25 -20.11
N ARG A 108 -2.98 8.46 -19.56
CA ARG A 108 -4.14 8.91 -20.35
C ARG A 108 -4.24 10.42 -20.53
N GLY A 109 -3.52 11.20 -19.72
CA GLY A 109 -3.52 12.65 -19.88
C GLY A 109 -2.74 13.38 -18.80
N PRO A 110 -2.25 14.59 -19.10
CA PRO A 110 -1.42 15.37 -18.20
C PRO A 110 -2.13 15.79 -16.91
N ASP A 111 -3.46 15.88 -16.94
CA ASP A 111 -4.24 16.20 -15.73
C ASP A 111 -4.16 15.13 -14.65
N LEU A 112 -3.61 13.95 -14.97
CA LEU A 112 -3.46 12.81 -14.08
C LEU A 112 -1.99 12.51 -13.73
N ASP A 113 -1.06 13.40 -14.08
CA ASP A 113 0.38 13.22 -13.79
C ASP A 113 0.68 13.08 -12.29
N GLY A 114 -0.15 13.66 -11.44
CA GLY A 114 -0.09 13.48 -9.98
C GLY A 114 -0.26 12.04 -9.50
N LEU A 115 -0.72 11.12 -10.35
CA LEU A 115 -0.78 9.68 -10.03
C LEU A 115 0.59 8.98 -10.09
N TRP A 116 1.59 9.54 -10.80
CA TRP A 116 2.92 8.91 -10.91
C TRP A 116 3.60 8.68 -9.57
N PRO A 117 3.68 9.66 -8.65
CA PRO A 117 4.27 9.41 -7.33
C PRO A 117 3.54 8.33 -6.54
N LEU A 118 2.21 8.28 -6.63
CA LEU A 118 1.38 7.27 -5.96
C LEU A 118 1.63 5.88 -6.56
N ALA A 119 1.64 5.78 -7.89
CA ALA A 119 1.96 4.55 -8.61
C ALA A 119 3.36 4.03 -8.25
N ALA A 120 4.36 4.91 -8.25
CA ALA A 120 5.74 4.55 -7.89
C ALA A 120 5.83 4.07 -6.42
N GLY A 121 5.12 4.72 -5.50
CA GLY A 121 5.04 4.32 -4.10
C GLY A 121 4.44 2.93 -3.94
N ASP A 122 3.31 2.66 -4.57
CA ASP A 122 2.64 1.36 -4.51
C ASP A 122 3.49 0.24 -5.12
N LEU A 123 4.09 0.47 -6.29
CA LEU A 123 4.99 -0.50 -6.90
C LEU A 123 6.22 -0.77 -6.04
N ALA A 124 6.82 0.26 -5.46
CA ALA A 124 7.97 0.11 -4.55
C ALA A 124 7.60 -0.71 -3.31
N PHE A 125 6.46 -0.44 -2.67
CA PHE A 125 5.96 -1.26 -1.56
C PHE A 125 5.66 -2.70 -2.00
N GLY A 126 4.98 -2.90 -3.12
CA GLY A 126 4.67 -4.22 -3.65
C GLY A 126 5.92 -5.06 -3.90
N ILE A 127 6.94 -4.49 -4.55
CA ILE A 127 8.22 -5.13 -4.81
C ILE A 127 8.97 -5.41 -3.49
N ALA A 128 9.02 -4.45 -2.58
CA ALA A 128 9.67 -4.63 -1.28
C ALA A 128 9.02 -5.76 -0.47
N HIS A 129 7.68 -5.79 -0.38
CA HIS A 129 6.96 -6.87 0.29
C HIS A 129 7.25 -8.23 -0.36
N PHE A 130 7.26 -8.31 -1.69
CA PHE A 130 7.57 -9.54 -2.43
C PHE A 130 8.99 -10.03 -2.13
N VAL A 131 9.99 -9.16 -2.26
CA VAL A 131 11.40 -9.51 -2.02
C VAL A 131 11.65 -9.96 -0.58
N LEU A 132 11.00 -9.30 0.40
CA LEU A 132 11.13 -9.64 1.81
C LEU A 132 10.37 -10.93 2.18
N TRP A 133 9.24 -11.19 1.53
CA TRP A 133 8.42 -12.36 1.79
C TRP A 133 8.95 -13.63 1.12
N TRP A 134 9.51 -13.51 -0.08
CA TRP A 134 9.96 -14.66 -0.89
C TRP A 134 10.84 -15.68 -0.13
N PRO A 135 11.87 -15.26 0.63
CA PRO A 135 12.69 -16.19 1.40
C PRO A 135 12.00 -16.77 2.64
N LEU A 136 10.83 -16.30 3.00
CA LEU A 136 10.09 -16.73 4.20
C LEU A 136 9.01 -17.76 3.91
N ARG A 137 8.64 -17.96 2.64
CA ARG A 137 7.55 -18.86 2.21
C ARG A 137 7.87 -20.34 2.33
N THR A 138 9.16 -20.71 2.44
CA THR A 138 9.68 -22.07 2.69
C THR A 138 9.94 -22.18 4.20
#